data_c6263a797c6529b1b3e133e795273d39
#
_entry.id   c6263a797c6529b1b3e133e795273d39
#
_cell.length_a   1.000
_cell.length_b   1.000
_cell.length_c   1.000
_cell.angle_alpha   90.00
_cell.angle_beta   90.00
_cell.angle_gamma   90.00
#
_symmetry.space_group_name_H-M   'P 1'
#
loop_
_entity.id
_entity.type
_entity.pdbx_description
1 polymer ?
#
loop_
_entity_poly.entity_id
_entity_poly.type
_entity_poly.pdbx_seq_one_letter_code
_entity_poly.pdbx_strand_id
1 'polypeptide(L)'
;MKIRKSTLSDESDVKALWGYCFEPPTDPFFQWYFKELAKPEEILVGENQGSIACDLHRRPYDLSIRGLRYPVDYIVGVATHPAARMRGYAKELIRGEFHLALKEDKPFVILMPSAASFYLPMGFGFYAHQWERSAAPERLAALGRRAESCRTLTSSNDWKDLASIYREYTKKRNGWAYRDEKSWEKHIDAQLLEGYIAVTYDRKGPSGYLFYTLDDRKMIASEMAFKNEAGRKALYAFMAGHQGSVDTCVWYEPLDDHSFRYWQDGAEHTYIKNRTFPFMLGRVIDPVIAFDGLPCSKEIKGEIA
;
A
#
# COMPACT_ATOMS: atom_id res chain seq x y z
N MET A 1 21.54 -11.18 20.25
CA MET A 1 20.21 -10.56 20.42
C MET A 1 19.15 -11.66 20.52
N LYS A 2 18.15 -11.53 21.40
CA LYS A 2 17.03 -12.48 21.50
C LYS A 2 15.83 -11.91 20.72
N ILE A 3 15.30 -12.68 19.78
CA ILE A 3 14.11 -12.30 18.99
C ILE A 3 12.90 -13.01 19.59
N ARG A 4 11.81 -12.28 19.82
CA ARG A 4 10.55 -12.81 20.32
C ARG A 4 9.37 -11.93 19.88
N LYS A 5 8.14 -12.45 19.96
CA LYS A 5 6.95 -11.61 19.89
C LYS A 5 6.94 -10.64 21.07
N SER A 6 6.45 -9.45 20.86
CA SER A 6 6.27 -8.49 21.95
C SER A 6 5.12 -8.91 22.88
N THR A 7 5.09 -8.31 24.03
CA THR A 7 4.05 -8.49 25.05
C THR A 7 3.53 -7.12 25.46
N LEU A 8 2.47 -7.08 26.25
CA LEU A 8 1.92 -5.81 26.75
C LEU A 8 2.94 -5.00 27.57
N SER A 9 3.89 -5.69 28.23
CA SER A 9 4.96 -4.99 28.99
C SER A 9 5.98 -4.28 28.11
N ASP A 10 6.05 -4.60 26.82
CA ASP A 10 6.97 -3.98 25.86
C ASP A 10 6.36 -2.75 25.18
N GLU A 11 5.06 -2.48 25.40
CA GLU A 11 4.32 -1.45 24.66
C GLU A 11 4.95 -0.06 24.75
N SER A 12 5.43 0.32 25.92
CA SER A 12 6.09 1.63 26.12
C SER A 12 7.37 1.77 25.30
N ASP A 13 8.18 0.71 25.27
CA ASP A 13 9.47 0.72 24.56
C ASP A 13 9.25 0.68 23.03
N VAL A 14 8.28 -0.12 22.57
CA VAL A 14 7.87 -0.17 21.16
C VAL A 14 7.35 1.20 20.69
N LYS A 15 6.46 1.82 21.48
CA LYS A 15 5.95 3.17 21.18
C LYS A 15 7.06 4.22 21.16
N ALA A 16 8.00 4.15 22.10
CA ALA A 16 9.14 5.07 22.16
C ALA A 16 10.04 4.90 20.93
N LEU A 17 10.30 3.66 20.51
CA LEU A 17 11.13 3.37 19.35
C LEU A 17 10.46 3.82 18.04
N TRP A 18 9.17 3.56 17.88
CA TRP A 18 8.37 4.05 16.76
C TRP A 18 8.37 5.59 16.72
N GLY A 19 8.07 6.24 17.86
CA GLY A 19 8.05 7.70 17.97
C GLY A 19 9.37 8.38 17.65
N TYR A 20 10.48 7.67 17.86
CA TYR A 20 11.81 8.14 17.47
C TYR A 20 12.11 7.95 15.97
N CYS A 21 11.65 6.84 15.37
CA CYS A 21 12.03 6.45 14.02
C CYS A 21 11.05 6.91 12.93
N PHE A 22 9.79 7.15 13.30
CA PHE A 22 8.70 7.47 12.38
C PHE A 22 7.92 8.69 12.85
N GLU A 23 6.64 8.55 13.24
CA GLU A 23 5.80 9.65 13.68
C GLU A 23 5.86 9.84 15.20
N PRO A 24 5.91 11.09 15.70
CA PRO A 24 5.93 11.36 17.13
C PRO A 24 4.60 10.97 17.81
N PRO A 25 4.59 10.72 19.15
CA PRO A 25 3.38 10.32 19.88
C PRO A 25 2.21 11.32 19.82
N THR A 26 2.47 12.56 19.45
CA THR A 26 1.45 13.62 19.26
C THR A 26 0.77 13.53 17.90
N ASP A 27 1.28 12.74 16.98
CA ASP A 27 0.73 12.58 15.65
C ASP A 27 -0.60 11.80 15.68
N PRO A 28 -1.65 12.25 14.99
CA PRO A 28 -2.94 11.56 14.94
C PRO A 28 -2.85 10.14 14.40
N PHE A 29 -1.99 9.90 13.39
CA PHE A 29 -1.79 8.56 12.84
C PHE A 29 -1.11 7.64 13.85
N PHE A 30 -0.08 8.11 14.60
CA PHE A 30 0.55 7.33 15.67
C PHE A 30 -0.48 6.86 16.68
N GLN A 31 -1.33 7.79 17.18
CA GLN A 31 -2.34 7.47 18.20
C GLN A 31 -3.35 6.44 17.70
N TRP A 32 -3.84 6.64 16.48
CA TRP A 32 -4.77 5.72 15.83
C TRP A 32 -4.13 4.36 15.56
N TYR A 33 -2.88 4.35 15.04
CA TYR A 33 -2.17 3.11 14.71
C TYR A 33 -1.99 2.19 15.92
N PHE A 34 -1.52 2.76 17.05
CA PHE A 34 -1.33 1.98 18.26
C PHE A 34 -2.63 1.57 18.96
N LYS A 35 -3.70 2.30 18.73
CA LYS A 35 -5.03 1.95 19.25
C LYS A 35 -5.73 0.88 18.41
N GLU A 36 -5.71 1.00 17.08
CA GLU A 36 -6.56 0.24 16.18
C GLU A 36 -5.83 -0.90 15.44
N LEU A 37 -4.52 -0.77 15.23
CA LEU A 37 -3.78 -1.69 14.39
C LEU A 37 -2.67 -2.45 15.09
N ALA A 38 -1.84 -1.80 15.88
CA ALA A 38 -0.70 -2.43 16.51
C ALA A 38 -1.15 -3.40 17.61
N LYS A 39 -0.79 -4.67 17.45
CA LYS A 39 -1.05 -5.71 18.44
C LYS A 39 0.26 -6.34 18.88
N PRO A 40 0.50 -6.56 20.19
CA PRO A 40 1.74 -7.15 20.66
C PRO A 40 2.15 -8.43 19.93
N GLU A 41 1.21 -9.33 19.68
CA GLU A 41 1.43 -10.61 19.00
C GLU A 41 1.82 -10.45 17.51
N GLU A 42 1.57 -9.28 16.92
CA GLU A 42 1.93 -8.91 15.54
C GLU A 42 3.24 -8.11 15.48
N ILE A 43 3.96 -7.95 16.61
CA ILE A 43 5.21 -7.21 16.67
C ILE A 43 6.34 -8.15 17.11
N LEU A 44 7.42 -8.19 16.36
CA LEU A 44 8.65 -8.83 16.77
C LEU A 44 9.58 -7.80 17.39
N VAL A 45 10.18 -8.15 18.52
CA VAL A 45 11.19 -7.32 19.20
C VAL A 45 12.52 -8.04 19.27
N GLY A 46 13.59 -7.27 19.12
CA GLY A 46 14.96 -7.70 19.34
C GLY A 46 15.47 -7.15 20.65
N GLU A 47 15.53 -8.02 21.67
CA GLU A 47 16.02 -7.69 23.01
C GLU A 47 17.52 -7.87 23.10
N ASN A 48 18.21 -6.88 23.62
CA ASN A 48 19.64 -6.92 23.90
C ASN A 48 19.93 -6.35 25.28
N GLN A 49 20.52 -7.15 26.15
CA GLN A 49 20.86 -6.77 27.53
C GLN A 49 19.65 -6.23 28.34
N GLY A 50 18.47 -6.85 28.16
CA GLY A 50 17.26 -6.48 28.88
C GLY A 50 16.51 -5.27 28.32
N SER A 51 16.96 -4.69 27.20
CA SER A 51 16.29 -3.56 26.57
C SER A 51 15.91 -3.89 25.14
N ILE A 52 14.81 -3.32 24.61
CA ILE A 52 14.40 -3.46 23.22
C ILE A 52 15.32 -2.57 22.37
N ALA A 53 16.11 -3.21 21.51
CA ALA A 53 17.04 -2.55 20.61
C ALA A 53 16.46 -2.29 19.22
N CYS A 54 15.51 -3.11 18.78
CA CYS A 54 14.82 -2.99 17.49
C CYS A 54 13.47 -3.67 17.56
N ASP A 55 12.57 -3.27 16.66
CA ASP A 55 11.29 -3.92 16.45
C ASP A 55 10.93 -4.02 14.96
N LEU A 56 9.94 -4.86 14.67
CA LEU A 56 9.34 -5.08 13.36
C LEU A 56 7.85 -5.30 13.55
N HIS A 57 7.05 -4.45 12.95
CA HIS A 57 5.62 -4.59 12.93
C HIS A 57 5.19 -5.37 11.69
N ARG A 58 4.41 -6.41 11.88
CA ARG A 58 3.82 -7.26 10.84
C ARG A 58 2.33 -7.07 10.82
N ARG A 59 1.79 -6.97 9.63
CA ARG A 59 0.35 -6.83 9.42
C ARG A 59 -0.16 -8.01 8.61
N PRO A 60 -1.12 -8.79 9.11
CA PRO A 60 -1.71 -9.85 8.32
C PRO A 60 -2.54 -9.27 7.19
N TYR A 61 -2.29 -9.75 5.98
CA TYR A 61 -3.04 -9.45 4.77
C TYR A 61 -3.34 -10.73 4.00
N ASP A 62 -4.28 -10.65 3.08
CA ASP A 62 -4.48 -11.66 2.06
C ASP A 62 -4.19 -11.07 0.69
N LEU A 63 -3.33 -11.72 -0.08
CA LEU A 63 -3.06 -11.35 -1.46
C LEU A 63 -3.84 -12.25 -2.43
N SER A 64 -4.38 -11.64 -3.48
CA SER A 64 -4.91 -12.39 -4.62
C SER A 64 -3.85 -12.54 -5.69
N ILE A 65 -3.43 -13.77 -5.96
CA ILE A 65 -2.45 -14.11 -6.99
C ILE A 65 -3.03 -15.20 -7.88
N ARG A 66 -3.20 -14.90 -9.17
CA ARG A 66 -3.73 -15.85 -10.20
C ARG A 66 -5.03 -16.55 -9.79
N GLY A 67 -5.91 -15.81 -9.10
CA GLY A 67 -7.21 -16.31 -8.64
C GLY A 67 -7.19 -17.05 -7.31
N LEU A 68 -6.03 -17.29 -6.72
CA LEU A 68 -5.87 -17.85 -5.40
C LEU A 68 -5.70 -16.73 -4.35
N ARG A 69 -6.05 -17.03 -3.11
CA ARG A 69 -5.91 -16.13 -1.96
C ARG A 69 -4.85 -16.69 -1.02
N TYR A 70 -3.83 -15.91 -0.74
CA TYR A 70 -2.72 -16.28 0.11
C TYR A 70 -2.65 -15.39 1.35
N PRO A 71 -2.61 -15.96 2.56
CA PRO A 71 -2.27 -15.21 3.76
C PRO A 71 -0.80 -14.78 3.70
N VAL A 72 -0.53 -13.52 4.01
CA VAL A 72 0.82 -12.94 3.98
C VAL A 72 1.03 -12.03 5.17
N ASP A 73 2.28 -11.80 5.53
CA ASP A 73 2.65 -10.71 6.42
C ASP A 73 3.19 -9.52 5.63
N TYR A 74 2.58 -8.39 5.87
CA TYR A 74 3.07 -7.10 5.40
C TYR A 74 3.90 -6.45 6.51
N ILE A 75 5.19 -6.31 6.27
CA ILE A 75 6.10 -5.60 7.17
C ILE A 75 5.88 -4.11 6.99
N VAL A 76 5.43 -3.42 8.03
CA VAL A 76 5.11 -1.99 7.98
C VAL A 76 6.12 -1.11 8.72
N GLY A 77 6.76 -1.59 9.74
CA GLY A 77 7.74 -0.82 10.51
C GLY A 77 8.94 -1.71 10.84
N VAL A 78 10.14 -1.26 10.52
CA VAL A 78 11.38 -1.88 10.98
C VAL A 78 12.21 -0.77 11.62
N ALA A 79 12.17 -0.69 12.94
CA ALA A 79 12.90 0.31 13.71
C ALA A 79 14.12 -0.29 14.39
N THR A 80 15.18 0.50 14.50
CA THR A 80 16.38 0.15 15.28
C THR A 80 16.86 1.39 16.00
N HIS A 81 16.98 1.27 17.32
CA HIS A 81 17.48 2.35 18.16
C HIS A 81 18.87 2.81 17.66
N PRO A 82 19.16 4.11 17.57
CA PRO A 82 20.41 4.62 16.99
C PRO A 82 21.67 4.00 17.59
N ALA A 83 21.72 3.83 18.90
CA ALA A 83 22.85 3.20 19.60
C ALA A 83 23.06 1.71 19.27
N ALA A 84 22.05 1.08 18.64
CA ALA A 84 22.07 -0.33 18.24
C ALA A 84 22.23 -0.53 16.72
N ARG A 85 22.28 0.55 15.94
CA ARG A 85 22.48 0.49 14.48
C ARG A 85 23.83 -0.08 14.09
N MET A 86 23.97 -0.49 12.83
CA MET A 86 25.19 -1.07 12.24
C MET A 86 25.65 -2.41 12.87
N ARG A 87 24.80 -3.05 13.68
CA ARG A 87 25.07 -4.36 14.32
C ARG A 87 24.35 -5.53 13.64
N GLY A 88 23.62 -5.29 12.55
CA GLY A 88 22.88 -6.32 11.81
C GLY A 88 21.52 -6.69 12.41
N TYR A 89 21.06 -6.05 13.47
CA TYR A 89 19.83 -6.41 14.22
C TYR A 89 18.56 -6.39 13.37
N ALA A 90 18.40 -5.40 12.50
CA ALA A 90 17.24 -5.37 11.59
C ALA A 90 17.22 -6.58 10.65
N LYS A 91 18.39 -7.04 10.15
CA LYS A 91 18.48 -8.24 9.31
C LYS A 91 18.14 -9.51 10.10
N GLU A 92 18.59 -9.61 11.34
CA GLU A 92 18.25 -10.74 12.21
C GLU A 92 16.74 -10.76 12.50
N LEU A 93 16.15 -9.60 12.76
CA LEU A 93 14.71 -9.46 13.01
C LEU A 93 13.86 -9.90 11.81
N ILE A 94 14.24 -9.47 10.60
CA ILE A 94 13.58 -9.90 9.35
C ILE A 94 13.74 -11.41 9.13
N ARG A 95 14.89 -12.01 9.44
CA ARG A 95 15.04 -13.47 9.39
C ARG A 95 14.15 -14.17 10.43
N GLY A 96 13.99 -13.57 11.60
CA GLY A 96 13.04 -14.04 12.61
C GLY A 96 11.61 -14.06 12.08
N GLU A 97 11.22 -13.03 11.33
CA GLU A 97 9.93 -12.97 10.65
C GLU A 97 9.76 -14.08 9.61
N PHE A 98 10.79 -14.40 8.82
CA PHE A 98 10.70 -15.50 7.85
C PHE A 98 10.43 -16.86 8.53
N HIS A 99 11.10 -17.13 9.66
CA HIS A 99 10.84 -18.35 10.41
C HIS A 99 9.43 -18.39 11.02
N LEU A 100 8.92 -17.24 11.43
CA LEU A 100 7.59 -17.15 11.98
C LEU A 100 6.51 -17.31 10.90
N ALA A 101 6.68 -16.64 9.76
CA ALA A 101 5.79 -16.76 8.60
C ALA A 101 5.69 -18.22 8.12
N LEU A 102 6.85 -18.93 8.03
CA LEU A 102 6.88 -20.34 7.68
C LEU A 102 6.10 -21.22 8.68
N LYS A 103 6.23 -20.96 10.00
CA LYS A 103 5.48 -21.68 11.04
C LYS A 103 3.99 -21.40 11.03
N GLU A 104 3.57 -20.27 10.45
CA GLU A 104 2.18 -19.85 10.35
C GLU A 104 1.59 -20.13 8.97
N ASP A 105 2.26 -20.98 8.16
CA ASP A 105 1.85 -21.35 6.80
C ASP A 105 1.57 -20.15 5.88
N LYS A 106 2.35 -19.08 6.05
CA LYS A 106 2.31 -17.89 5.21
C LYS A 106 3.37 -17.98 4.10
N PRO A 107 2.96 -18.22 2.86
CA PRO A 107 3.91 -18.47 1.77
C PRO A 107 4.70 -17.23 1.33
N PHE A 108 4.26 -16.03 1.71
CA PHE A 108 4.91 -14.78 1.32
C PHE A 108 5.02 -13.79 2.48
N VAL A 109 6.11 -13.06 2.47
CA VAL A 109 6.28 -11.81 3.24
C VAL A 109 6.44 -10.67 2.26
N ILE A 110 5.73 -9.57 2.48
CA ILE A 110 5.74 -8.40 1.60
C ILE A 110 6.08 -7.12 2.36
N LEU A 111 6.57 -6.12 1.65
CA LEU A 111 6.80 -4.78 2.21
C LEU A 111 6.84 -3.71 1.11
N MET A 112 6.60 -2.46 1.51
CA MET A 112 6.90 -1.29 0.71
C MET A 112 8.26 -0.74 1.18
N PRO A 113 9.30 -0.77 0.34
CA PRO A 113 10.65 -0.43 0.80
C PRO A 113 10.87 1.08 0.87
N SER A 114 11.38 1.58 1.99
CA SER A 114 12.02 2.90 2.04
C SER A 114 13.37 2.90 1.30
N ALA A 115 14.10 1.77 1.37
CA ALA A 115 15.36 1.55 0.68
C ALA A 115 15.43 0.09 0.19
N ALA A 116 15.12 -0.16 -1.07
CA ALA A 116 15.09 -1.51 -1.64
C ALA A 116 16.43 -2.25 -1.52
N SER A 117 17.55 -1.53 -1.66
CA SER A 117 18.91 -2.08 -1.55
C SER A 117 19.19 -2.77 -0.22
N PHE A 118 18.46 -2.43 0.83
CA PHE A 118 18.56 -3.10 2.13
C PHE A 118 17.91 -4.48 2.13
N TYR A 119 16.78 -4.65 1.40
CA TYR A 119 15.97 -5.87 1.41
C TYR A 119 16.35 -6.86 0.31
N LEU A 120 16.78 -6.39 -0.86
CA LEU A 120 17.15 -7.26 -2.00
C LEU A 120 18.17 -8.34 -1.63
N PRO A 121 19.27 -8.06 -0.85
CA PRO A 121 20.22 -9.09 -0.45
C PRO A 121 19.64 -10.17 0.49
N MET A 122 18.43 -9.96 1.02
CA MET A 122 17.71 -10.94 1.85
C MET A 122 16.71 -11.76 1.04
N GLY A 123 16.77 -11.71 -0.30
CA GLY A 123 15.95 -12.51 -1.22
C GLY A 123 14.58 -11.92 -1.50
N PHE A 124 14.35 -10.66 -1.20
CA PHE A 124 13.19 -9.95 -1.71
C PHE A 124 13.36 -9.60 -3.18
N GLY A 125 12.26 -9.56 -3.92
CA GLY A 125 12.21 -9.08 -5.30
C GLY A 125 11.00 -8.17 -5.49
N PHE A 126 11.07 -7.24 -6.45
CA PHE A 126 9.90 -6.42 -6.79
C PHE A 126 8.85 -7.28 -7.48
N TYR A 127 7.65 -7.37 -6.90
CA TYR A 127 6.51 -8.00 -7.54
C TYR A 127 5.50 -7.01 -8.09
N ALA A 128 5.58 -5.74 -7.66
CA ALA A 128 4.72 -4.68 -8.16
C ALA A 128 5.53 -3.40 -8.42
N HIS A 129 5.32 -2.85 -9.62
CA HIS A 129 5.67 -1.49 -10.01
C HIS A 129 4.40 -0.78 -10.43
N GLN A 130 4.42 0.53 -10.43
CA GLN A 130 3.32 1.35 -10.92
C GLN A 130 3.84 2.54 -11.70
N TRP A 131 2.97 3.14 -12.51
CA TRP A 131 3.20 4.45 -13.04
C TRP A 131 3.00 5.48 -11.95
N GLU A 132 3.97 6.33 -11.72
CA GLU A 132 3.77 7.62 -11.09
C GLU A 132 3.57 8.64 -12.20
N ARG A 133 2.46 9.35 -12.12
CA ARG A 133 2.06 10.36 -13.09
C ARG A 133 1.89 11.70 -12.41
N SER A 134 2.27 12.75 -13.12
CA SER A 134 2.00 14.10 -12.63
C SER A 134 1.69 15.07 -13.77
N ALA A 135 0.77 15.97 -13.48
CA ALA A 135 0.35 17.03 -14.41
C ALA A 135 -0.21 18.22 -13.66
N ALA A 136 -0.22 19.38 -14.32
CA ALA A 136 -1.02 20.51 -13.87
C ALA A 136 -2.53 20.19 -13.95
N PRO A 137 -3.37 20.75 -13.06
CA PRO A 137 -4.82 20.55 -13.08
C PRO A 137 -5.46 20.91 -14.44
N GLU A 138 -4.97 21.95 -15.10
CA GLU A 138 -5.44 22.39 -16.43
C GLU A 138 -5.30 21.29 -17.48
N ARG A 139 -4.24 20.52 -17.40
CA ARG A 139 -4.05 19.37 -18.31
C ARG A 139 -5.06 18.28 -18.05
N LEU A 140 -5.36 18.00 -16.78
CA LEU A 140 -6.39 17.03 -16.40
C LEU A 140 -7.79 17.49 -16.81
N ALA A 141 -8.07 18.79 -16.82
CA ALA A 141 -9.33 19.34 -17.32
C ALA A 141 -9.58 18.97 -18.79
N ALA A 142 -8.54 18.97 -19.63
CA ALA A 142 -8.66 18.56 -21.04
C ALA A 142 -8.93 17.06 -21.23
N LEU A 143 -8.51 16.22 -20.29
CA LEU A 143 -8.72 14.76 -20.32
C LEU A 143 -9.94 14.32 -19.55
N GLY A 144 -10.35 15.11 -18.57
CA GLY A 144 -11.44 14.81 -17.67
C GLY A 144 -12.84 15.00 -18.30
N ARG A 145 -13.80 14.33 -17.71
CA ARG A 145 -15.24 14.54 -18.00
C ARG A 145 -15.99 14.47 -16.70
N ARG A 146 -16.81 15.47 -16.41
CA ARG A 146 -17.59 15.52 -15.17
C ARG A 146 -18.44 14.26 -14.97
N ALA A 147 -18.45 13.76 -13.74
CA ALA A 147 -19.37 12.73 -13.27
C ALA A 147 -20.81 13.27 -13.17
N GLU A 148 -21.79 12.39 -13.04
CA GLU A 148 -23.18 12.77 -12.67
C GLU A 148 -23.18 13.42 -11.27
N SER A 149 -22.42 12.84 -10.34
CA SER A 149 -22.16 13.41 -9.02
C SER A 149 -20.81 13.01 -8.46
N CYS A 150 -20.32 13.79 -7.53
CA CYS A 150 -19.10 13.50 -6.78
C CYS A 150 -19.35 13.81 -5.31
N ARG A 151 -18.85 12.95 -4.43
CA ARG A 151 -18.99 13.07 -2.98
C ARG A 151 -17.65 12.88 -2.30
N THR A 152 -17.34 13.73 -1.31
CA THR A 152 -16.23 13.52 -0.41
C THR A 152 -16.73 12.73 0.80
N LEU A 153 -16.04 11.66 1.16
CA LEU A 153 -16.39 10.84 2.32
C LEU A 153 -15.87 11.48 3.60
N THR A 154 -16.65 11.32 4.67
CA THR A 154 -16.31 11.79 6.02
C THR A 154 -16.31 10.66 7.06
N SER A 155 -16.61 9.45 6.66
CA SER A 155 -16.61 8.27 7.52
C SER A 155 -16.46 6.99 6.71
N SER A 156 -16.15 5.89 7.38
CA SER A 156 -16.04 4.56 6.79
C SER A 156 -17.37 3.88 6.43
N ASN A 157 -18.52 4.47 6.77
CA ASN A 157 -19.84 3.88 6.50
C ASN A 157 -20.11 3.58 5.01
N ASP A 158 -19.48 4.33 4.12
CA ASP A 158 -19.64 4.18 2.65
C ASP A 158 -18.65 3.20 2.03
N TRP A 159 -17.99 2.35 2.81
CA TRP A 159 -16.99 1.39 2.34
C TRP A 159 -17.46 0.52 1.17
N LYS A 160 -18.77 0.21 1.09
CA LYS A 160 -19.35 -0.65 0.04
C LYS A 160 -19.19 -0.06 -1.35
N ASP A 161 -19.26 1.26 -1.49
CA ASP A 161 -19.04 1.95 -2.76
C ASP A 161 -17.60 1.76 -3.25
N LEU A 162 -16.62 1.95 -2.34
CA LEU A 162 -15.21 1.75 -2.64
C LEU A 162 -14.90 0.28 -2.96
N ALA A 163 -15.43 -0.64 -2.15
CA ALA A 163 -15.27 -2.08 -2.36
C ALA A 163 -15.82 -2.54 -3.71
N SER A 164 -16.96 -1.97 -4.14
CA SER A 164 -17.57 -2.23 -5.45
C SER A 164 -16.67 -1.79 -6.60
N ILE A 165 -16.06 -0.61 -6.48
CA ILE A 165 -15.12 -0.08 -7.48
C ILE A 165 -13.84 -0.91 -7.51
N TYR A 166 -13.25 -1.15 -6.33
CA TYR A 166 -12.00 -1.88 -6.17
C TYR A 166 -12.07 -3.31 -6.73
N ARG A 167 -13.17 -4.02 -6.47
CA ARG A 167 -13.41 -5.36 -7.00
C ARG A 167 -13.39 -5.39 -8.53
N GLU A 168 -14.00 -4.42 -9.19
CA GLU A 168 -14.00 -4.36 -10.67
C GLU A 168 -12.62 -3.93 -11.19
N TYR A 169 -11.96 -3.00 -10.49
CA TYR A 169 -10.62 -2.51 -10.84
C TYR A 169 -9.55 -3.60 -10.74
N THR A 170 -9.64 -4.49 -9.74
CA THR A 170 -8.66 -5.56 -9.50
C THR A 170 -8.96 -6.87 -10.20
N LYS A 171 -10.16 -7.04 -10.77
CA LYS A 171 -10.68 -8.30 -11.32
C LYS A 171 -9.77 -9.05 -12.29
N LYS A 172 -8.96 -8.33 -13.07
CA LYS A 172 -8.02 -8.89 -14.06
C LYS A 172 -6.55 -8.74 -13.64
N ARG A 173 -6.29 -8.33 -12.40
CA ARG A 173 -4.96 -8.05 -11.88
C ARG A 173 -4.54 -9.08 -10.84
N ASN A 174 -3.24 -9.10 -10.55
CA ASN A 174 -2.65 -9.98 -9.56
C ASN A 174 -1.84 -9.16 -8.54
N GLY A 175 -1.61 -9.75 -7.37
CA GLY A 175 -0.79 -9.11 -6.32
C GLY A 175 -1.51 -7.99 -5.57
N TRP A 176 -2.85 -7.96 -5.61
CA TRP A 176 -3.63 -6.97 -4.87
C TRP A 176 -4.12 -7.51 -3.52
N ALA A 177 -4.24 -6.61 -2.55
CA ALA A 177 -4.70 -6.95 -1.21
C ALA A 177 -6.21 -7.19 -1.17
N TYR A 178 -6.62 -8.30 -0.57
CA TYR A 178 -8.02 -8.58 -0.30
C TYR A 178 -8.50 -7.71 0.85
N ARG A 179 -9.65 -7.06 0.70
CA ARG A 179 -10.22 -6.16 1.72
C ARG A 179 -11.65 -6.58 2.05
N ASP A 180 -11.86 -7.05 3.26
CA ASP A 180 -13.19 -7.21 3.86
C ASP A 180 -13.71 -5.89 4.44
N GLU A 181 -14.90 -5.90 5.05
CA GLU A 181 -15.50 -4.73 5.68
C GLU A 181 -14.56 -4.05 6.68
N LYS A 182 -14.02 -4.81 7.63
CA LYS A 182 -13.11 -4.27 8.66
C LYS A 182 -11.83 -3.68 8.08
N SER A 183 -11.30 -4.30 7.04
CA SER A 183 -10.11 -3.81 6.33
C SER A 183 -10.41 -2.51 5.61
N TRP A 184 -11.60 -2.38 4.99
CA TRP A 184 -12.04 -1.14 4.36
C TRP A 184 -12.26 -0.03 5.37
N GLU A 185 -12.97 -0.30 6.47
CA GLU A 185 -13.19 0.67 7.54
C GLU A 185 -11.87 1.25 8.04
N LYS A 186 -10.93 0.38 8.41
CA LYS A 186 -9.60 0.82 8.88
C LYS A 186 -8.81 1.58 7.82
N HIS A 187 -8.91 1.19 6.56
CA HIS A 187 -8.20 1.86 5.47
C HIS A 187 -8.77 3.26 5.20
N ILE A 188 -10.10 3.40 5.26
CA ILE A 188 -10.78 4.69 5.14
C ILE A 188 -10.47 5.58 6.34
N ASP A 189 -10.59 5.05 7.57
CA ASP A 189 -10.33 5.81 8.79
C ASP A 189 -8.89 6.33 8.82
N ALA A 190 -7.90 5.49 8.46
CA ALA A 190 -6.51 5.92 8.35
C ALA A 190 -6.33 7.08 7.35
N GLN A 191 -6.93 6.99 6.17
CA GLN A 191 -6.84 8.04 5.15
C GLN A 191 -7.47 9.36 5.63
N LEU A 192 -8.60 9.28 6.34
CA LEU A 192 -9.30 10.46 6.83
C LEU A 192 -8.58 11.20 7.98
N LEU A 193 -7.56 10.59 8.58
CA LEU A 193 -6.69 11.29 9.56
C LEU A 193 -5.78 12.33 8.90
N GLU A 194 -5.32 12.04 7.69
CA GLU A 194 -4.28 12.83 7.02
C GLU A 194 -4.74 13.45 5.70
N GLY A 195 -5.89 13.03 5.18
CA GLY A 195 -6.33 13.44 3.86
C GLY A 195 -7.81 13.26 3.61
N TYR A 196 -8.15 13.05 2.36
CA TYR A 196 -9.50 13.07 1.85
C TYR A 196 -9.77 11.86 0.98
N ILE A 197 -11.06 11.52 0.83
CA ILE A 197 -11.53 10.49 -0.09
C ILE A 197 -12.65 11.07 -0.94
N ALA A 198 -12.50 11.03 -2.27
CA ALA A 198 -13.55 11.40 -3.21
C ALA A 198 -14.10 10.17 -3.92
N VAL A 199 -15.41 10.12 -4.12
CA VAL A 199 -16.10 9.07 -4.89
C VAL A 199 -16.92 9.73 -5.99
N THR A 200 -16.76 9.25 -7.21
CA THR A 200 -17.55 9.69 -8.38
C THR A 200 -18.63 8.67 -8.72
N TYR A 201 -19.75 9.15 -9.20
CA TYR A 201 -20.91 8.34 -9.55
C TYR A 201 -21.34 8.62 -10.99
N ASP A 202 -21.74 7.56 -11.68
CA ASP A 202 -22.49 7.63 -12.94
C ASP A 202 -23.93 7.15 -12.72
N ARG A 203 -24.72 7.06 -13.79
CA ARG A 203 -26.13 6.60 -13.73
C ARG A 203 -26.30 5.19 -13.17
N LYS A 204 -25.23 4.39 -13.12
CA LYS A 204 -25.23 3.00 -12.63
C LYS A 204 -24.70 2.88 -11.19
N GLY A 205 -24.30 3.99 -10.58
CA GLY A 205 -23.79 4.03 -9.22
C GLY A 205 -22.32 4.45 -9.14
N PRO A 206 -21.56 4.00 -8.10
CA PRO A 206 -20.17 4.40 -7.88
C PRO A 206 -19.29 3.95 -9.04
N SER A 207 -18.50 4.88 -9.60
CA SER A 207 -17.71 4.70 -10.83
C SER A 207 -16.21 4.81 -10.63
N GLY A 208 -15.75 5.60 -9.67
CA GLY A 208 -14.35 5.76 -9.32
C GLY A 208 -14.17 6.36 -7.94
N TYR A 209 -13.02 6.13 -7.32
CA TYR A 209 -12.63 6.79 -6.06
C TYR A 209 -11.17 7.22 -6.08
N LEU A 210 -10.85 8.14 -5.19
CA LEU A 210 -9.54 8.74 -5.03
C LEU A 210 -9.26 8.97 -3.55
N PHE A 211 -8.15 8.41 -3.03
CA PHE A 211 -7.57 8.75 -1.73
C PHE A 211 -6.48 9.77 -1.99
N TYR A 212 -6.53 10.94 -1.34
CA TYR A 212 -5.59 12.00 -1.64
C TYR A 212 -5.29 12.90 -0.44
N THR A 213 -4.14 13.54 -0.51
CA THR A 213 -3.71 14.61 0.38
C THR A 213 -3.48 15.90 -0.40
N LEU A 214 -3.54 17.00 0.30
CA LEU A 214 -3.22 18.33 -0.22
C LEU A 214 -2.07 18.89 0.62
N ASP A 215 -0.91 19.08 0.03
CA ASP A 215 0.28 19.59 0.70
C ASP A 215 1.12 20.44 -0.25
N ASP A 216 1.60 21.57 0.22
CA ASP A 216 2.49 22.50 -0.50
C ASP A 216 2.10 22.67 -2.00
N ARG A 217 0.83 23.06 -2.23
CA ARG A 217 0.25 23.25 -3.58
C ARG A 217 0.32 22.00 -4.47
N LYS A 218 0.38 20.83 -3.88
CA LYS A 218 0.29 19.54 -4.57
C LYS A 218 -0.92 18.76 -4.08
N MET A 219 -1.57 18.07 -5.01
CA MET A 219 -2.53 17.02 -4.73
C MET A 219 -1.85 15.68 -4.99
N ILE A 220 -1.73 14.85 -3.98
CA ILE A 220 -1.14 13.53 -4.10
C ILE A 220 -2.22 12.48 -3.91
N ALA A 221 -2.59 11.80 -4.98
CA ALA A 221 -3.53 10.70 -4.97
C ALA A 221 -2.78 9.39 -4.68
N SER A 222 -2.77 8.97 -3.43
CA SER A 222 -2.10 7.75 -2.96
C SER A 222 -2.74 6.47 -3.46
N GLU A 223 -4.06 6.48 -3.66
CA GLU A 223 -4.81 5.37 -4.25
C GLU A 223 -5.90 5.91 -5.19
N MET A 224 -5.97 5.35 -6.39
CA MET A 224 -6.99 5.67 -7.39
C MET A 224 -7.53 4.39 -8.00
N ALA A 225 -8.85 4.20 -8.02
CA ALA A 225 -9.50 3.08 -8.70
C ALA A 225 -10.77 3.52 -9.41
N PHE A 226 -11.09 2.83 -10.49
CA PHE A 226 -12.26 3.11 -11.33
C PHE A 226 -12.77 1.85 -12.02
N LYS A 227 -14.07 1.80 -12.29
CA LYS A 227 -14.70 0.64 -12.97
C LYS A 227 -14.45 0.62 -14.48
N ASN A 228 -14.29 1.79 -15.08
CA ASN A 228 -14.13 1.96 -16.53
C ASN A 228 -13.53 3.32 -16.87
N GLU A 229 -13.32 3.58 -18.15
CA GLU A 229 -12.73 4.83 -18.64
C GLU A 229 -13.56 6.09 -18.29
N ALA A 230 -14.87 5.98 -18.21
CA ALA A 230 -15.70 7.11 -17.80
C ALA A 230 -15.47 7.47 -16.34
N GLY A 231 -15.32 6.48 -15.44
CA GLY A 231 -14.94 6.68 -14.05
C GLY A 231 -13.56 7.32 -13.92
N ARG A 232 -12.56 6.88 -14.71
CA ARG A 232 -11.24 7.52 -14.72
C ARG A 232 -11.31 9.00 -15.14
N LYS A 233 -12.02 9.29 -16.24
CA LYS A 233 -12.20 10.68 -16.70
C LYS A 233 -12.92 11.53 -15.66
N ALA A 234 -13.85 10.95 -14.90
CA ALA A 234 -14.52 11.64 -13.81
C ALA A 234 -13.55 12.02 -12.67
N LEU A 235 -12.61 11.13 -12.32
CA LEU A 235 -11.56 11.40 -11.35
C LEU A 235 -10.58 12.48 -11.85
N TYR A 236 -10.20 12.47 -13.13
CA TYR A 236 -9.39 13.55 -13.71
C TYR A 236 -10.11 14.91 -13.66
N ALA A 237 -11.42 14.95 -13.94
CA ALA A 237 -12.21 16.16 -13.81
C ALA A 237 -12.30 16.65 -12.35
N PHE A 238 -12.37 15.72 -11.39
CA PHE A 238 -12.33 16.06 -9.96
C PHE A 238 -10.98 16.67 -9.58
N MET A 239 -9.87 16.04 -9.97
CA MET A 239 -8.51 16.56 -9.72
C MET A 239 -8.31 17.93 -10.37
N ALA A 240 -8.81 18.13 -11.59
CA ALA A 240 -8.78 19.40 -12.30
C ALA A 240 -9.56 20.52 -11.58
N GLY A 241 -10.59 20.14 -10.82
CA GLY A 241 -11.36 21.08 -9.99
C GLY A 241 -10.54 21.79 -8.91
N HIS A 242 -9.31 21.32 -8.62
CA HIS A 242 -8.39 21.95 -7.69
C HIS A 242 -7.49 23.03 -8.35
N GLN A 243 -7.76 23.37 -9.61
CA GLN A 243 -7.11 24.48 -10.29
C GLN A 243 -7.16 25.76 -9.45
N GLY A 244 -6.02 26.45 -9.33
CA GLY A 244 -5.85 27.62 -8.46
C GLY A 244 -5.48 27.27 -7.00
N SER A 245 -5.83 26.10 -6.49
CA SER A 245 -5.44 25.62 -5.15
C SER A 245 -4.15 24.82 -5.18
N VAL A 246 -3.92 24.04 -6.26
CA VAL A 246 -2.70 23.25 -6.44
C VAL A 246 -2.06 23.53 -7.81
N ASP A 247 -0.76 23.37 -7.89
CA ASP A 247 0.01 23.53 -9.14
C ASP A 247 0.24 22.18 -9.83
N THR A 248 0.20 21.10 -9.06
CA THR A 248 0.48 19.76 -9.57
C THR A 248 -0.40 18.72 -8.91
N CYS A 249 -0.99 17.85 -9.72
CA CYS A 249 -1.60 16.61 -9.28
C CYS A 249 -0.64 15.44 -9.57
N VAL A 250 -0.44 14.58 -8.57
CA VAL A 250 0.33 13.33 -8.67
C VAL A 250 -0.60 12.18 -8.42
N TRP A 251 -0.53 11.12 -9.21
CA TRP A 251 -1.34 9.91 -9.01
C TRP A 251 -0.60 8.66 -9.48
N TYR A 252 -1.08 7.51 -9.05
CA TYR A 252 -0.47 6.22 -9.36
C TYR A 252 -1.46 5.31 -10.09
N GLU A 253 -0.95 4.61 -11.10
CA GLU A 253 -1.71 3.61 -11.86
C GLU A 253 -0.83 2.38 -12.14
N PRO A 254 -1.41 1.18 -12.26
CA PRO A 254 -0.66 -0.03 -12.52
C PRO A 254 0.02 0.00 -13.90
N LEU A 255 1.11 -0.75 -14.08
CA LEU A 255 1.87 -0.76 -15.33
C LEU A 255 1.09 -1.30 -16.54
N ASP A 256 0.00 -2.02 -16.32
CA ASP A 256 -0.91 -2.48 -17.40
C ASP A 256 -1.82 -1.37 -17.93
N ASP A 257 -1.74 -0.15 -17.37
CA ASP A 257 -2.42 1.01 -17.94
C ASP A 257 -1.60 1.61 -19.07
N HIS A 258 -2.20 1.59 -20.25
CA HIS A 258 -1.61 2.11 -21.48
C HIS A 258 -2.23 3.43 -21.95
N SER A 259 -2.93 4.14 -21.09
CA SER A 259 -3.62 5.40 -21.43
C SER A 259 -2.70 6.49 -21.96
N PHE A 260 -1.41 6.45 -21.59
CA PHE A 260 -0.41 7.37 -22.12
C PHE A 260 -0.34 7.38 -23.67
N ARG A 261 -0.78 6.31 -24.34
CA ARG A 261 -0.84 6.22 -25.81
C ARG A 261 -1.89 7.14 -26.44
N TYR A 262 -2.85 7.61 -25.64
CA TYR A 262 -3.97 8.47 -26.09
C TYR A 262 -3.78 9.94 -25.69
N TRP A 263 -2.70 10.26 -24.99
CA TRP A 263 -2.39 11.64 -24.64
C TRP A 263 -1.70 12.32 -25.81
N GLN A 264 -2.41 13.22 -26.46
CA GLN A 264 -2.06 13.72 -27.79
C GLN A 264 -1.04 14.86 -27.82
N ASP A 265 -0.78 15.49 -26.66
CA ASP A 265 -0.01 16.72 -26.67
C ASP A 265 1.36 16.54 -26.02
N GLY A 266 2.41 16.85 -26.78
CA GLY A 266 3.80 16.76 -26.37
C GLY A 266 4.45 18.09 -25.98
N ALA A 267 3.68 19.20 -25.97
CA ALA A 267 4.21 20.49 -25.54
C ALA A 267 4.53 20.47 -24.04
N GLU A 268 5.68 21.04 -23.64
CA GLU A 268 6.23 20.90 -22.30
C GLU A 268 5.25 21.35 -21.19
N HIS A 269 4.52 22.42 -21.39
CA HIS A 269 3.54 22.97 -20.43
C HIS A 269 2.24 22.16 -20.36
N THR A 270 1.95 21.29 -21.33
CA THR A 270 0.78 20.42 -21.36
C THR A 270 1.11 18.96 -21.07
N TYR A 271 2.34 18.70 -20.74
CA TYR A 271 2.91 17.37 -20.62
C TYR A 271 2.47 16.66 -19.34
N ILE A 272 2.07 15.39 -19.47
CA ILE A 272 1.91 14.49 -18.33
C ILE A 272 3.22 13.75 -18.14
N LYS A 273 3.90 13.99 -17.03
CA LYS A 273 5.11 13.26 -16.67
C LYS A 273 4.75 11.85 -16.24
N ASN A 274 5.51 10.89 -16.75
CA ASN A 274 5.37 9.49 -16.41
C ASN A 274 6.73 8.94 -15.98
N ARG A 275 6.76 8.26 -14.85
CA ARG A 275 7.90 7.43 -14.48
C ARG A 275 7.44 6.13 -13.87
N THR A 276 8.23 5.08 -13.99
CA THR A 276 8.00 3.85 -13.24
C THR A 276 8.39 4.08 -11.78
N PHE A 277 7.51 3.66 -10.90
CA PHE A 277 7.73 3.70 -9.46
C PHE A 277 7.82 2.27 -8.92
N PRO A 278 8.95 1.87 -8.30
CA PRO A 278 9.08 0.59 -7.64
C PRO A 278 8.22 0.60 -6.38
N PHE A 279 7.20 -0.25 -6.33
CA PHE A 279 6.17 -0.13 -5.31
C PHE A 279 6.32 -1.16 -4.20
N MET A 280 6.20 -2.47 -4.51
CA MET A 280 6.18 -3.50 -3.50
C MET A 280 7.26 -4.55 -3.72
N LEU A 281 7.92 -4.93 -2.63
CA LEU A 281 8.79 -6.09 -2.55
C LEU A 281 8.06 -7.27 -1.93
N GLY A 282 8.34 -8.46 -2.40
CA GLY A 282 7.87 -9.72 -1.85
C GLY A 282 9.00 -10.74 -1.78
N ARG A 283 8.89 -11.64 -0.81
CA ARG A 283 9.75 -12.81 -0.68
C ARG A 283 8.89 -14.05 -0.56
N VAL A 284 9.18 -15.07 -1.33
CA VAL A 284 8.62 -16.42 -1.14
C VAL A 284 9.28 -17.05 0.09
N ILE A 285 8.46 -17.48 1.04
CA ILE A 285 8.87 -18.13 2.29
C ILE A 285 8.70 -19.63 2.17
N ASP A 286 7.53 -20.07 1.69
CA ASP A 286 7.25 -21.48 1.41
C ASP A 286 6.91 -21.64 -0.07
N PRO A 287 7.84 -22.17 -0.89
CA PRO A 287 7.59 -22.37 -2.31
C PRO A 287 6.54 -23.47 -2.58
N VAL A 288 6.39 -24.46 -1.71
CA VAL A 288 5.39 -25.52 -1.89
C VAL A 288 3.99 -24.91 -1.81
N ILE A 289 3.68 -24.21 -0.74
CA ILE A 289 2.38 -23.53 -0.57
C ILE A 289 2.20 -22.43 -1.63
N ALA A 290 3.25 -21.69 -1.97
CA ALA A 290 3.19 -20.62 -2.94
C ALA A 290 2.82 -21.07 -4.35
N PHE A 291 3.23 -22.28 -4.75
CA PHE A 291 2.98 -22.81 -6.08
C PHE A 291 1.84 -23.84 -6.14
N ASP A 292 1.39 -24.34 -4.98
CA ASP A 292 0.29 -25.29 -4.92
C ASP A 292 -1.01 -24.67 -5.47
N GLY A 293 -1.71 -25.45 -6.31
CA GLY A 293 -2.98 -25.03 -6.91
C GLY A 293 -2.89 -23.91 -7.95
N LEU A 294 -1.69 -23.37 -8.26
CA LEU A 294 -1.57 -22.39 -9.33
C LEU A 294 -1.94 -23.03 -10.69
N PRO A 295 -2.80 -22.35 -11.48
CA PRO A 295 -3.13 -22.86 -12.80
C PRO A 295 -1.89 -22.88 -13.70
N CYS A 296 -1.55 -24.06 -14.17
CA CYS A 296 -0.45 -24.29 -15.14
C CYS A 296 -0.97 -25.00 -16.39
N SER A 297 -0.22 -24.94 -17.47
CA SER A 297 -0.52 -25.73 -18.66
C SER A 297 -0.40 -27.22 -18.34
N LYS A 298 -1.35 -28.04 -18.81
CA LYS A 298 -1.32 -29.49 -18.66
C LYS A 298 -0.11 -30.15 -19.35
N GLU A 299 0.55 -29.43 -20.25
CA GLU A 299 1.73 -29.87 -20.98
C GLU A 299 3.05 -29.67 -20.20
N ILE A 300 3.03 -28.83 -19.16
CA ILE A 300 4.21 -28.60 -18.33
C ILE A 300 4.24 -29.67 -17.24
N LYS A 301 5.19 -30.60 -17.37
CA LYS A 301 5.53 -31.55 -16.32
C LYS A 301 6.96 -31.31 -15.87
N GLY A 302 7.16 -31.13 -14.56
CA GLY A 302 8.48 -30.93 -13.96
C GLY A 302 8.38 -30.91 -12.45
N GLU A 303 9.48 -31.19 -11.79
CA GLU A 303 9.64 -31.01 -10.34
C GLU A 303 10.43 -29.72 -10.11
N ILE A 304 10.02 -28.95 -9.11
CA ILE A 304 10.80 -27.80 -8.63
C ILE A 304 11.69 -28.32 -7.52
N ALA A 305 12.99 -28.38 -7.78
CA ALA A 305 14.00 -28.77 -6.81
C ALA A 305 14.45 -27.59 -5.93
#